data_3d2a984f581de5fc7e5e69eb0f170ca4
#
_entry.id   3d2a984f581de5fc7e5e69eb0f170ca4
#
_cell.length_a   1.000
_cell.length_b   1.000
_cell.length_c   1.000
_cell.angle_alpha   90.00
_cell.angle_beta   90.00
_cell.angle_gamma   90.00
#
_symmetry.space_group_name_H-M   'P 1'
#
loop_
_entity.id
_entity.type
_entity.pdbx_description
1 polymer ?
#
loop_
_entity_poly.entity_id
_entity_poly.type
_entity_poly.pdbx_seq_one_letter_code
_entity_poly.pdbx_strand_id
1 'polypeptide(L)'
;MTAESPAFAPPTDRFRDLALELHSYLQLCREFLGLFSDENQALRRPQSWSPEPFHDQRKRLLPRLESGLIKLRSFRQWWERMPAGQRKSCEEIQDLFREIQSLLPRLLLLDRENQQEMLRRGVLPATQLPSASGQRPNFVTDLYRRHAAV
;
A
#
# COMPACT_ATOMS: atom_id res chain seq x y z
N MET A 1 28.40 -28.51 -28.07
CA MET A 1 27.74 -27.25 -27.61
C MET A 1 26.61 -27.66 -26.72
N THR A 2 26.86 -27.71 -25.44
CA THR A 2 25.82 -27.85 -24.41
C THR A 2 25.31 -26.46 -24.11
N ALA A 3 24.10 -26.20 -24.56
CA ALA A 3 23.36 -25.00 -24.12
C ALA A 3 23.12 -25.14 -22.62
N GLU A 4 23.86 -24.42 -21.83
CA GLU A 4 23.54 -24.20 -20.43
C GLU A 4 22.20 -23.49 -20.42
N SER A 5 21.14 -24.22 -20.11
CA SER A 5 19.87 -23.66 -19.69
C SER A 5 20.14 -22.72 -18.52
N PRO A 6 19.62 -21.49 -18.52
CA PRO A 6 19.76 -20.61 -17.38
C PRO A 6 19.28 -21.38 -16.15
N ALA A 7 20.17 -21.56 -15.19
CA ALA A 7 19.90 -22.23 -13.94
C ALA A 7 18.67 -21.57 -13.30
N PHE A 8 17.56 -22.26 -13.36
CA PHE A 8 16.34 -21.88 -12.68
C PHE A 8 16.69 -21.87 -11.19
N ALA A 9 16.79 -20.67 -10.62
CA ALA A 9 17.02 -20.54 -9.18
C ALA A 9 16.02 -21.42 -8.44
N PRO A 10 16.47 -22.19 -7.45
CA PRO A 10 15.59 -23.11 -6.75
C PRO A 10 14.36 -22.34 -6.21
N PRO A 11 13.16 -22.92 -6.24
CA PRO A 11 11.93 -22.26 -5.81
C PRO A 11 12.00 -21.66 -4.40
N THR A 12 12.85 -22.19 -3.56
CA THR A 12 13.14 -21.70 -2.20
C THR A 12 13.67 -20.28 -2.14
N ASP A 13 14.49 -19.85 -3.09
CA ASP A 13 15.05 -18.49 -3.08
C ASP A 13 14.01 -17.45 -3.49
N ARG A 14 13.15 -17.78 -4.45
CA ARG A 14 12.04 -16.90 -4.84
C ARG A 14 11.00 -16.72 -3.73
N PHE A 15 10.72 -17.78 -2.96
CA PHE A 15 9.85 -17.68 -1.79
C PHE A 15 10.43 -16.78 -0.73
N ARG A 16 11.73 -16.88 -0.49
CA ARG A 16 12.43 -16.00 0.45
C ARG A 16 12.37 -14.55 0.00
N ASP A 17 12.65 -14.28 -1.27
CA ASP A 17 12.60 -12.93 -1.82
C ASP A 17 11.19 -12.36 -1.76
N LEU A 18 10.17 -13.15 -2.09
CA LEU A 18 8.78 -12.74 -1.97
C LEU A 18 8.40 -12.43 -0.52
N ALA A 19 8.77 -13.27 0.42
CA ALA A 19 8.49 -13.05 1.84
C ALA A 19 9.15 -11.75 2.34
N LEU A 20 10.40 -11.49 1.96
CA LEU A 20 11.09 -10.26 2.31
C LEU A 20 10.40 -9.01 1.73
N GLU A 21 9.99 -9.06 0.47
CA GLU A 21 9.27 -7.95 -0.16
C GLU A 21 7.89 -7.72 0.47
N LEU A 22 7.18 -8.79 0.80
CA LEU A 22 5.90 -8.69 1.50
C LEU A 22 6.04 -8.12 2.90
N HIS A 23 7.05 -8.54 3.66
CA HIS A 23 7.35 -7.95 4.97
C HIS A 23 7.68 -6.47 4.87
N SER A 24 8.50 -6.09 3.89
CA SER A 24 8.86 -4.70 3.64
C SER A 24 7.63 -3.85 3.30
N TYR A 25 6.76 -4.36 2.44
CA TYR A 25 5.53 -3.69 2.06
C TYR A 25 4.54 -3.58 3.22
N LEU A 26 4.40 -4.63 4.01
CA LEU A 26 3.58 -4.63 5.21
C LEU A 26 4.05 -3.57 6.21
N GLN A 27 5.36 -3.48 6.42
CA GLN A 27 5.95 -2.45 7.28
C GLN A 27 5.64 -1.04 6.76
N LEU A 28 5.71 -0.83 5.45
CA LEU A 28 5.35 0.43 4.82
C LEU A 28 3.87 0.77 5.00
N CYS A 29 2.98 -0.20 4.88
CA CYS A 29 1.55 -0.01 5.17
C CYS A 29 1.32 0.39 6.64
N ARG A 30 2.06 -0.18 7.56
CA ARG A 30 2.01 0.20 8.98
C ARG A 30 2.52 1.61 9.21
N GLU A 31 3.57 2.03 8.53
CA GLU A 31 4.07 3.42 8.57
C GLU A 31 3.01 4.41 8.08
N PHE A 32 2.32 4.12 6.98
CA PHE A 32 1.21 4.92 6.50
C PHE A 32 0.03 4.95 7.48
N LEU A 33 -0.30 3.81 8.06
CA LEU A 33 -1.36 3.76 9.08
C LEU A 33 -1.02 4.64 10.27
N GLY A 34 0.21 4.59 10.74
CA GLY A 34 0.72 5.47 11.81
C GLY A 34 0.62 6.94 11.43
N LEU A 35 1.07 7.30 10.23
CA LEU A 35 0.99 8.66 9.70
C LEU A 35 -0.44 9.19 9.66
N PHE A 36 -1.37 8.43 9.10
CA PHE A 36 -2.78 8.83 9.00
C PHE A 36 -3.47 8.87 10.36
N SER A 37 -3.11 7.96 11.28
CA SER A 37 -3.60 8.00 12.66
C SER A 37 -3.12 9.25 13.41
N ASP A 38 -1.87 9.60 13.28
CA ASP A 38 -1.30 10.81 13.90
C ASP A 38 -1.95 12.07 13.32
N GLU A 39 -2.15 12.12 12.01
CA GLU A 39 -2.87 13.22 11.36
C GLU A 39 -4.32 13.31 11.85
N ASN A 40 -5.02 12.18 11.97
CA ASN A 40 -6.38 12.14 12.49
C ASN A 40 -6.48 12.67 13.91
N GLN A 41 -5.55 12.27 14.77
CA GLN A 41 -5.49 12.79 16.14
C GLN A 41 -5.19 14.28 16.19
N ALA A 42 -4.26 14.75 15.37
CA ALA A 42 -3.92 16.17 15.27
C ALA A 42 -5.11 16.99 14.75
N LEU A 43 -5.85 16.48 13.78
CA LEU A 43 -7.05 17.13 13.25
C LEU A 43 -8.19 17.24 14.28
N ARG A 44 -8.25 16.34 15.25
CA ARG A 44 -9.22 16.42 16.35
C ARG A 44 -8.88 17.49 17.38
N ARG A 45 -7.66 18.00 17.38
CA ARG A 45 -7.19 19.08 18.26
C ARG A 45 -7.13 20.39 17.48
N PRO A 46 -8.11 21.32 17.64
CA PRO A 46 -8.25 22.46 16.72
C PRO A 46 -7.08 23.43 16.69
N GLN A 47 -6.20 23.43 17.69
CA GLN A 47 -5.16 24.46 17.84
C GLN A 47 -3.74 24.04 17.45
N SER A 48 -3.51 22.76 17.11
CA SER A 48 -2.15 22.24 16.91
C SER A 48 -1.91 21.61 15.55
N TRP A 49 -2.90 21.62 14.64
CA TRP A 49 -2.72 20.96 13.35
C TRP A 49 -2.01 21.87 12.35
N SER A 50 -0.94 21.34 11.78
CA SER A 50 -0.23 21.91 10.63
C SER A 50 -0.15 20.83 9.52
N PRO A 51 -0.48 21.18 8.26
CA PRO A 51 -0.44 20.23 7.16
C PRO A 51 0.97 19.80 6.74
N GLU A 52 1.95 20.69 6.95
CA GLU A 52 3.29 20.56 6.38
C GLU A 52 4.05 19.30 6.81
N PRO A 53 4.12 18.93 8.10
CA PRO A 53 4.86 17.73 8.51
C PRO A 53 4.26 16.45 7.93
N PHE A 54 2.94 16.36 7.83
CA PHE A 54 2.24 15.20 7.28
C PHE A 54 2.42 15.11 5.76
N HIS A 55 2.38 16.23 5.08
CA HIS A 55 2.61 16.31 3.65
C HIS A 55 4.04 15.91 3.28
N ASP A 56 5.03 16.35 4.03
CA ASP A 56 6.44 16.00 3.82
C ASP A 56 6.68 14.50 4.03
N GLN A 57 6.06 13.91 5.06
CA GLN A 57 6.13 12.48 5.29
C GLN A 57 5.46 11.68 4.17
N ARG A 58 4.31 12.12 3.68
CA ARG A 58 3.63 11.51 2.53
C ARG A 58 4.53 11.53 1.30
N LYS A 59 5.12 12.65 0.97
CA LYS A 59 6.04 12.77 -0.16
C LYS A 59 7.22 11.81 -0.08
N ARG A 60 7.71 11.57 1.12
CA ARG A 60 8.82 10.65 1.35
C ARG A 60 8.41 9.17 1.21
N LEU A 61 7.23 8.81 1.71
CA LEU A 61 6.75 7.44 1.72
C LEU A 61 6.12 7.00 0.40
N LEU A 62 5.53 7.93 -0.35
CA LEU A 62 4.78 7.66 -1.57
C LEU A 62 5.58 6.91 -2.64
N PRO A 63 6.82 7.33 -3.01
CA PRO A 63 7.61 6.63 -4.01
C PRO A 63 7.96 5.20 -3.58
N ARG A 64 8.16 4.97 -2.29
CA ARG A 64 8.42 3.64 -1.74
C ARG A 64 7.19 2.73 -1.89
N LEU A 65 6.01 3.27 -1.66
CA LEU A 65 4.76 2.53 -1.83
C LEU A 65 4.52 2.17 -3.30
N GLU A 66 4.71 3.10 -4.22
CA GLU A 66 4.58 2.85 -5.66
C GLU A 66 5.58 1.80 -6.15
N SER A 67 6.83 1.91 -5.76
CA SER A 67 7.87 0.92 -6.10
C SER A 67 7.53 -0.46 -5.54
N GLY A 68 7.07 -0.53 -4.29
CA GLY A 68 6.63 -1.77 -3.65
C GLY A 68 5.46 -2.42 -4.36
N LEU A 69 4.50 -1.62 -4.85
CA LEU A 69 3.34 -2.11 -5.60
C LEU A 69 3.71 -2.77 -6.92
N ILE A 70 4.65 -2.18 -7.65
CA ILE A 70 5.14 -2.74 -8.91
C ILE A 70 5.77 -4.11 -8.66
N LYS A 71 6.60 -4.23 -7.63
CA LYS A 71 7.21 -5.49 -7.24
C LYS A 71 6.18 -6.53 -6.80
N LEU A 72 5.21 -6.12 -5.98
CA LEU A 72 4.14 -7.01 -5.51
C LEU A 72 3.29 -7.55 -6.65
N ARG A 73 2.99 -6.71 -7.64
CA ARG A 73 2.23 -7.15 -8.82
C ARG A 73 2.98 -8.25 -9.59
N SER A 74 4.26 -8.08 -9.78
CA SER A 74 5.12 -9.08 -10.44
C SER A 74 5.17 -10.39 -9.64
N PHE A 75 5.37 -10.31 -8.34
CA PHE A 75 5.37 -11.48 -7.46
C PHE A 75 4.00 -12.17 -7.38
N ARG A 76 2.93 -11.40 -7.37
CA ARG A 76 1.57 -11.94 -7.35
C ARG A 76 1.26 -12.74 -8.61
N GLN A 77 1.65 -12.23 -9.78
CA GLN A 77 1.49 -12.96 -11.04
C GLN A 77 2.24 -14.29 -11.02
N TRP A 78 3.45 -14.29 -10.52
CA TRP A 78 4.23 -15.51 -10.35
C TRP A 78 3.59 -16.48 -9.34
N TRP A 79 3.10 -15.97 -8.22
CA TRP A 79 2.41 -16.74 -7.20
C TRP A 79 1.14 -17.41 -7.72
N GLU A 80 0.34 -16.70 -8.50
CA GLU A 80 -0.92 -17.22 -9.07
C GLU A 80 -0.68 -18.32 -10.11
N ARG A 81 0.46 -18.30 -10.79
CA ARG A 81 0.86 -19.35 -11.73
C ARG A 81 1.36 -20.63 -11.06
N MET A 82 1.58 -20.58 -9.78
CA MET A 82 2.12 -21.70 -9.03
C MET A 82 1.03 -22.74 -8.74
N PRO A 83 1.38 -24.06 -8.78
CA PRO A 83 0.44 -25.08 -8.39
C PRO A 83 -0.10 -24.90 -6.97
N ALA A 84 -1.40 -25.14 -6.78
CA ALA A 84 -2.08 -24.92 -5.50
C ALA A 84 -1.43 -25.68 -4.34
N GLY A 85 -0.88 -26.87 -4.58
CA GLY A 85 -0.18 -27.65 -3.56
C GLY A 85 1.09 -26.95 -3.03
N GLN A 86 1.83 -26.28 -3.92
CA GLN A 86 3.01 -25.50 -3.51
C GLN A 86 2.62 -24.24 -2.77
N ARG A 87 1.55 -23.56 -3.18
CA ARG A 87 1.02 -22.39 -2.47
C ARG A 87 0.59 -22.71 -1.04
N LYS A 88 -0.05 -23.85 -0.85
CA LYS A 88 -0.49 -24.32 0.49
C LYS A 88 0.67 -24.60 1.45
N SER A 89 1.85 -24.94 0.93
CA SER A 89 3.04 -25.16 1.77
C SER A 89 3.70 -23.88 2.26
N CYS A 90 3.27 -22.72 1.78
CA CYS A 90 3.84 -21.41 2.11
C CYS A 90 2.84 -20.55 2.90
N GLU A 91 2.51 -20.98 4.13
CA GLU A 91 1.57 -20.29 5.01
C GLU A 91 2.01 -18.88 5.33
N GLU A 92 3.32 -18.64 5.53
CA GLU A 92 3.85 -17.31 5.81
C GLU A 92 3.48 -16.31 4.73
N ILE A 93 3.63 -16.68 3.45
CA ILE A 93 3.30 -15.79 2.32
C ILE A 93 1.80 -15.53 2.25
N GLN A 94 0.98 -16.55 2.47
CA GLN A 94 -0.47 -16.37 2.51
C GLN A 94 -0.91 -15.45 3.64
N ASP A 95 -0.31 -15.59 4.82
CA ASP A 95 -0.61 -14.75 5.99
C ASP A 95 -0.19 -13.30 5.75
N LEU A 96 0.95 -13.07 5.13
CA LEU A 96 1.42 -11.74 4.75
C LEU A 96 0.47 -11.05 3.76
N PHE A 97 0.01 -11.76 2.72
CA PHE A 97 -0.98 -11.23 1.80
C PHE A 97 -2.29 -10.88 2.49
N ARG A 98 -2.79 -11.74 3.38
CA ARG A 98 -4.01 -11.46 4.15
C ARG A 98 -3.85 -10.23 5.02
N GLU A 99 -2.74 -10.09 5.71
CA GLU A 99 -2.47 -8.97 6.59
C GLU A 99 -2.41 -7.65 5.82
N ILE A 100 -1.74 -7.63 4.67
CA ILE A 100 -1.71 -6.47 3.77
C ILE A 100 -3.12 -6.12 3.29
N GLN A 101 -3.90 -7.12 2.84
CA GLN A 101 -5.27 -6.93 2.39
C GLN A 101 -6.20 -6.40 3.50
N SER A 102 -5.94 -6.74 4.75
CA SER A 102 -6.71 -6.23 5.89
C SER A 102 -6.36 -4.78 6.26
N LEU A 103 -5.12 -4.37 6.02
CA LEU A 103 -4.66 -3.00 6.30
C LEU A 103 -5.10 -1.98 5.26
N LEU A 104 -5.14 -2.34 3.99
CA LEU A 104 -5.46 -1.41 2.90
C LEU A 104 -6.82 -0.72 3.06
N PRO A 105 -7.93 -1.40 3.39
CA PRO A 105 -9.21 -0.74 3.64
C PRO A 105 -9.18 0.22 4.84
N ARG A 106 -8.41 -0.13 5.87
CA ARG A 106 -8.25 0.73 7.05
C ARG A 106 -7.51 2.02 6.71
N LEU A 107 -6.45 1.93 5.90
CA LEU A 107 -5.73 3.08 5.38
C LEU A 107 -6.65 4.00 4.56
N LEU A 108 -7.44 3.40 3.68
CA LEU A 108 -8.37 4.13 2.83
C LEU A 108 -9.44 4.87 3.64
N LEU A 109 -10.02 4.20 4.63
CA LEU A 109 -11.02 4.79 5.50
C LEU A 109 -10.46 5.98 6.28
N LEU A 110 -9.30 5.80 6.88
CA LEU A 110 -8.66 6.83 7.70
C LEU A 110 -8.22 8.03 6.86
N ASP A 111 -7.70 7.81 5.68
CA ASP A 111 -7.35 8.87 4.74
C ASP A 111 -8.58 9.69 4.31
N ARG A 112 -9.70 9.02 4.06
CA ARG A 112 -10.98 9.70 3.76
C ARG A 112 -11.47 10.55 4.92
N GLU A 113 -11.43 10.01 6.13
CA GLU A 113 -11.85 10.74 7.34
C GLU A 113 -10.99 12.00 7.51
N ASN A 114 -9.69 11.88 7.33
CA ASN A 114 -8.76 13.01 7.42
C ASN A 114 -9.06 14.07 6.37
N GLN A 115 -9.30 13.67 5.13
CA GLN A 115 -9.64 14.60 4.04
C GLN A 115 -10.96 15.32 4.30
N GLN A 116 -11.98 14.62 4.77
CA GLN A 116 -13.26 15.22 5.12
C GLN A 116 -13.12 16.24 6.26
N GLU A 117 -12.30 15.93 7.25
CA GLU A 117 -12.04 16.85 8.37
C GLU A 117 -11.26 18.08 7.91
N MET A 118 -10.27 17.92 7.05
CA MET A 118 -9.53 19.04 6.45
C MET A 118 -10.45 19.93 5.63
N LEU A 119 -11.36 19.35 4.86
CA LEU A 119 -12.35 20.08 4.08
C LEU A 119 -13.29 20.87 4.98
N ARG A 120 -13.81 20.23 6.03
CA ARG A 120 -14.72 20.89 6.98
C ARG A 120 -14.08 22.08 7.68
N ARG A 121 -12.78 22.04 7.91
CA ARG A 121 -12.01 23.13 8.51
C ARG A 121 -11.57 24.21 7.51
N GLY A 122 -11.86 24.04 6.22
CA GLY A 122 -11.43 24.96 5.17
C GLY A 122 -9.93 24.97 4.91
N VAL A 123 -9.22 23.94 5.35
CA VAL A 123 -7.76 23.83 5.18
C VAL A 123 -7.39 23.32 3.79
N LEU A 124 -8.27 22.51 3.18
CA LEU A 124 -8.21 22.15 1.78
C LEU A 124 -9.29 22.92 1.03
N PRO A 125 -8.93 23.76 0.04
CA PRO A 125 -9.94 24.35 -0.84
C PRO A 125 -10.73 23.22 -1.53
N ALA A 126 -12.06 23.40 -1.64
CA ALA A 126 -12.93 22.44 -2.33
C ALA A 126 -12.47 22.14 -3.77
N THR A 127 -11.73 23.07 -4.38
CA THR A 127 -11.11 22.94 -5.71
C THR A 127 -9.90 21.99 -5.76
N GLN A 128 -9.28 21.70 -4.62
CA GLN A 128 -8.21 20.70 -4.52
C GLN A 128 -8.72 19.29 -4.22
N LEU A 129 -9.99 19.19 -3.84
CA LEU A 129 -10.65 17.91 -3.76
C LEU A 129 -11.14 17.54 -5.15
N PRO A 130 -10.84 16.32 -5.60
CA PRO A 130 -11.38 15.88 -6.87
C PRO A 130 -12.90 15.96 -6.81
N SER A 131 -13.52 16.59 -7.80
CA SER A 131 -14.98 16.61 -7.92
C SER A 131 -15.53 15.19 -8.03
N ALA A 132 -16.74 14.95 -7.54
CA ALA A 132 -17.36 13.62 -7.57
C ALA A 132 -17.47 12.99 -8.98
N SER A 133 -17.42 13.80 -10.03
CA SER A 133 -17.52 13.37 -11.43
C SER A 133 -16.18 13.30 -12.19
N GLY A 134 -15.13 13.91 -11.66
CA GLY A 134 -13.79 13.96 -12.28
C GLY A 134 -12.69 13.65 -11.27
N GLN A 135 -13.05 12.96 -10.24
CA GLN A 135 -12.14 12.66 -9.15
C GLN A 135 -10.96 11.85 -9.66
N ARG A 136 -9.81 12.48 -9.62
CA ARG A 136 -8.63 11.70 -9.30
C ARG A 136 -8.91 11.06 -7.96
N PRO A 137 -9.03 9.71 -7.88
CA PRO A 137 -9.12 9.07 -6.59
C PRO A 137 -7.94 9.57 -5.77
N ASN A 138 -8.15 9.78 -4.47
CA ASN A 138 -7.01 10.06 -3.63
C ASN A 138 -6.00 8.92 -3.82
N PHE A 139 -4.76 9.20 -3.54
CA PHE A 139 -3.67 8.29 -3.80
C PHE A 139 -3.93 6.87 -3.27
N VAL A 140 -4.43 6.74 -2.05
CA VAL A 140 -4.74 5.44 -1.44
C VAL A 140 -5.89 4.74 -2.15
N THR A 141 -6.91 5.48 -2.55
CA THR A 141 -8.06 4.95 -3.31
C THR A 141 -7.62 4.45 -4.68
N ASP A 142 -6.76 5.19 -5.38
CA ASP A 142 -6.22 4.79 -6.68
C ASP A 142 -5.39 3.52 -6.56
N LEU A 143 -4.55 3.42 -5.55
CA LEU A 143 -3.78 2.23 -5.24
C LEU A 143 -4.68 1.03 -4.95
N TYR A 144 -5.70 1.22 -4.13
CA TYR A 144 -6.66 0.18 -3.80
C TYR A 144 -7.41 -0.33 -5.04
N ARG A 145 -7.86 0.58 -5.90
CA ARG A 145 -8.55 0.21 -7.14
C ARG A 145 -7.64 -0.55 -8.11
N ARG A 146 -6.39 -0.14 -8.25
CA ARG A 146 -5.40 -0.84 -9.07
C ARG A 146 -5.12 -2.26 -8.57
N HIS A 147 -5.30 -2.50 -7.26
CA HIS A 147 -5.12 -3.80 -6.63
C HIS A 147 -6.38 -4.64 -6.58
N ALA A 148 -7.54 -4.05 -6.37
CA ALA A 148 -8.82 -4.75 -6.31
C ALA A 148 -9.27 -5.28 -7.68
N ALA A 149 -8.75 -4.73 -8.78
CA ALA A 149 -9.04 -5.13 -10.15
C ALA A 149 -8.23 -6.35 -10.63
N VAL A 150 -7.57 -7.07 -9.74
CA VAL A 150 -6.76 -8.27 -10.07
C VAL A 150 -7.41 -9.51 -9.52
#